data_0ce7fd3e035e448dc9c2e2eaf110d59e
#
_entry.id   0ce7fd3e035e448dc9c2e2eaf110d59e
#
_cell.length_a   1.000
_cell.length_b   1.000
_cell.length_c   1.000
_cell.angle_alpha   90.00
_cell.angle_beta   90.00
_cell.angle_gamma   90.00
#
_symmetry.space_group_name_H-M   'P 1'
#
loop_
_entity.id
_entity.type
_entity.pdbx_description
1 polymer ?
#
loop_
_entity_poly.entity_id
_entity_poly.type
_entity_poly.pdbx_seq_one_letter_code
_entity_poly.pdbx_strand_id
1 'polypeptide(L)'
;LEQDAPRCDEGVYQLGVPVLGICYGMQLTAYLLGGTVEKAAQREYGRITVTMDDKTSLLSGMSDASSCWLSHTYQVKKCPAGFHPIAHSTNCPVAAMANDDKRIYGVQFHPEVTHSDEGRAVIENFLNICGCVGDWSMETYAQTAIANIREIVGDKGTVLLGLSGGVDSSVAAALIYKAI
;
A
#
# COMPACT_ATOMS: atom_id res chain seq x y z
N LEU A 1 3.28 20.09 -1.90
CA LEU A 1 3.67 19.30 -3.08
C LEU A 1 4.23 20.25 -4.15
N GLU A 2 5.20 19.78 -4.91
CA GLU A 2 5.74 20.52 -6.06
C GLU A 2 4.69 20.64 -7.17
N GLN A 3 4.81 21.69 -8.01
CA GLN A 3 3.80 22.02 -9.01
C GLN A 3 3.61 20.89 -10.03
N ASP A 4 4.70 20.23 -10.41
CA ASP A 4 4.74 19.16 -11.42
C ASP A 4 4.67 17.74 -10.79
N ALA A 5 4.38 17.62 -9.49
CA ALA A 5 4.28 16.33 -8.83
C ALA A 5 3.13 15.50 -9.41
N PRO A 6 3.33 14.20 -9.69
CA PRO A 6 2.28 13.32 -10.21
C PRO A 6 1.05 13.30 -9.30
N ARG A 7 -0.13 13.31 -9.89
CA ARG A 7 -1.41 13.28 -9.15
C ARG A 7 -2.28 12.15 -9.67
N CYS A 8 -3.08 11.57 -8.78
CA CYS A 8 -4.17 10.67 -9.18
C CYS A 8 -5.49 11.46 -9.31
N ASP A 9 -6.48 10.84 -9.91
CA ASP A 9 -7.85 11.33 -9.93
C ASP A 9 -8.45 11.27 -8.52
N GLU A 10 -9.13 12.33 -8.10
CA GLU A 10 -9.79 12.40 -6.78
C GLU A 10 -10.90 11.37 -6.64
N GLY A 11 -11.47 10.89 -7.74
CA GLY A 11 -12.48 9.84 -7.77
C GLY A 11 -12.05 8.55 -7.07
N VAL A 12 -10.73 8.29 -6.92
CA VAL A 12 -10.24 7.12 -6.16
C VAL A 12 -10.77 7.09 -4.72
N TYR A 13 -10.95 8.24 -4.09
CA TYR A 13 -11.49 8.35 -2.73
C TYR A 13 -13.02 8.24 -2.65
N GLN A 14 -13.70 8.14 -3.79
CA GLN A 14 -15.16 8.01 -3.92
C GLN A 14 -15.60 6.59 -4.29
N LEU A 15 -14.65 5.69 -4.55
CA LEU A 15 -14.93 4.30 -4.96
C LEU A 15 -15.56 3.44 -3.84
N GLY A 16 -15.59 3.93 -2.60
CA GLY A 16 -16.13 3.18 -1.46
C GLY A 16 -15.27 2.00 -0.99
N VAL A 17 -14.04 1.89 -1.51
CA VAL A 17 -13.04 0.89 -1.10
C VAL A 17 -12.06 1.50 -0.09
N PRO A 18 -11.47 0.71 0.82
CA PRO A 18 -10.41 1.21 1.69
C PRO A 18 -9.20 1.69 0.89
N VAL A 19 -8.56 2.78 1.34
CA VAL A 19 -7.38 3.37 0.72
C VAL A 19 -6.28 3.55 1.76
N LEU A 20 -5.07 3.11 1.46
CA LEU A 20 -3.86 3.38 2.24
C LEU A 20 -2.86 4.17 1.40
N GLY A 21 -2.62 5.43 1.78
CA GLY A 21 -1.57 6.26 1.21
C GLY A 21 -0.25 6.06 1.95
N ILE A 22 0.80 5.60 1.26
CA ILE A 22 2.15 5.44 1.83
C ILE A 22 3.05 6.57 1.35
N CYS A 23 3.73 7.24 2.26
CA CYS A 23 4.69 8.32 2.02
C CYS A 23 4.09 9.43 1.14
N TYR A 24 4.47 9.51 -0.12
CA TYR A 24 3.88 10.44 -1.08
C TYR A 24 2.37 10.26 -1.24
N GLY A 25 1.88 9.01 -1.18
CA GLY A 25 0.45 8.70 -1.23
C GLY A 25 -0.34 9.33 -0.08
N MET A 26 0.21 9.34 1.15
CA MET A 26 -0.39 10.07 2.27
C MET A 26 -0.44 11.58 2.03
N GLN A 27 0.65 12.16 1.56
CA GLN A 27 0.73 13.59 1.25
C GLN A 27 -0.26 13.99 0.16
N LEU A 28 -0.36 13.15 -0.89
CA LEU A 28 -1.32 13.35 -1.98
C LEU A 28 -2.76 13.25 -1.50
N THR A 29 -3.08 12.24 -0.68
CA THR A 29 -4.39 12.10 -0.02
C THR A 29 -4.72 13.35 0.79
N ALA A 30 -3.80 13.82 1.63
CA ALA A 30 -4.02 15.02 2.43
C ALA A 30 -4.25 16.25 1.55
N TYR A 31 -3.46 16.45 0.50
CA TYR A 31 -3.56 17.57 -0.41
C TYR A 31 -4.90 17.59 -1.18
N LEU A 32 -5.27 16.45 -1.80
CA LEU A 32 -6.48 16.34 -2.62
C LEU A 32 -7.75 16.47 -1.78
N LEU A 33 -7.75 16.03 -0.52
CA LEU A 33 -8.91 16.12 0.37
C LEU A 33 -8.95 17.41 1.19
N GLY A 34 -8.11 18.41 0.87
CA GLY A 34 -8.17 19.75 1.48
C GLY A 34 -7.38 19.90 2.77
N GLY A 35 -6.47 19.01 3.07
CA GLY A 35 -5.46 19.16 4.10
C GLY A 35 -4.31 20.09 3.66
N THR A 36 -3.30 20.21 4.51
CA THR A 36 -2.12 21.06 4.23
C THR A 36 -0.86 20.21 4.24
N VAL A 37 -0.10 20.27 3.16
CA VAL A 37 1.23 19.65 3.01
C VAL A 37 2.26 20.76 2.87
N GLU A 38 3.32 20.73 3.69
CA GLU A 38 4.38 21.72 3.66
C GLU A 38 5.77 21.05 3.68
N LYS A 39 6.78 21.82 3.35
CA LYS A 39 8.17 21.38 3.50
C LYS A 39 8.51 21.25 4.98
N ALA A 40 9.02 20.09 5.39
CA ALA A 40 9.43 19.86 6.77
C ALA A 40 10.57 20.79 7.16
N ALA A 41 10.53 21.33 8.39
CA ALA A 41 11.62 22.13 8.94
C ALA A 41 12.90 21.30 9.09
N GLN A 42 12.73 20.04 9.49
CA GLN A 42 13.79 19.03 9.52
C GLN A 42 13.32 17.82 8.68
N ARG A 43 14.16 17.44 7.73
CA ARG A 43 13.91 16.24 6.90
C ARG A 43 14.19 15.00 7.73
N GLU A 44 13.43 13.95 7.50
CA GLU A 44 13.65 12.66 8.14
C GLU A 44 14.03 11.60 7.10
N TYR A 45 15.22 11.01 7.30
CA TYR A 45 15.75 9.95 6.45
C TYR A 45 16.34 8.85 7.30
N GLY A 46 15.91 7.61 7.07
CA GLY A 46 16.38 6.42 7.77
C GLY A 46 15.42 5.94 8.84
N ARG A 47 15.94 5.25 9.84
CA ARG A 47 15.17 4.67 10.95
C ARG A 47 14.87 5.75 11.99
N ILE A 48 13.61 6.08 12.14
CA ILE A 48 13.09 7.10 13.05
C ILE A 48 12.08 6.46 14.00
N THR A 49 12.12 6.81 15.26
CA THR A 49 11.09 6.38 16.21
C THR A 49 9.79 7.14 15.96
N VAL A 50 8.73 6.40 15.70
CA VAL A 50 7.36 6.90 15.55
C VAL A 50 6.54 6.46 16.76
N THR A 51 5.87 7.41 17.40
CA THR A 51 4.95 7.16 18.52
C THR A 51 3.54 6.96 17.96
N MET A 52 2.87 5.89 18.42
CA MET A 52 1.51 5.54 18.02
C MET A 52 0.51 6.17 18.99
N ASP A 53 -0.25 7.17 18.52
CA ASP A 53 -1.18 7.94 19.36
C ASP A 53 -2.57 7.30 19.44
N ASP A 54 -3.01 6.66 18.34
CA ASP A 54 -4.26 5.92 18.27
C ASP A 54 -4.02 4.54 17.64
N LYS A 55 -4.32 3.49 18.41
CA LYS A 55 -4.14 2.08 18.03
C LYS A 55 -5.47 1.33 17.86
N THR A 56 -6.53 2.05 17.50
CA THR A 56 -7.88 1.44 17.41
C THR A 56 -8.18 0.79 16.07
N SER A 57 -7.49 1.16 15.00
CA SER A 57 -7.72 0.64 13.65
C SER A 57 -6.43 0.23 12.93
N LEU A 58 -5.88 1.07 12.05
CA LEU A 58 -4.70 0.76 11.24
C LEU A 58 -3.47 0.35 12.07
N LEU A 59 -3.29 0.95 13.26
CA LEU A 59 -2.15 0.69 14.14
C LEU A 59 -2.49 -0.27 15.29
N SER A 60 -3.58 -1.03 15.17
CA SER A 60 -4.04 -1.98 16.20
C SER A 60 -2.96 -3.02 16.50
N GLY A 61 -2.76 -3.29 17.80
CA GLY A 61 -1.81 -4.29 18.29
C GLY A 61 -0.34 -3.91 18.21
N MET A 62 -0.01 -2.70 17.70
CA MET A 62 1.37 -2.22 17.65
C MET A 62 1.84 -1.73 19.03
N SER A 63 3.16 -1.66 19.20
CA SER A 63 3.82 -1.06 20.37
C SER A 63 3.47 0.45 20.44
N ASP A 64 3.67 1.07 21.62
CA ASP A 64 3.43 2.52 21.78
C ASP A 64 4.40 3.37 20.94
N ALA A 65 5.57 2.82 20.64
CA ALA A 65 6.55 3.41 19.74
C ALA A 65 7.28 2.32 18.96
N SER A 66 7.55 2.56 17.69
CA SER A 66 8.21 1.61 16.79
C SER A 66 9.23 2.33 15.92
N SER A 67 10.30 1.63 15.53
CA SER A 67 11.28 2.15 14.58
C SER A 67 10.74 1.97 13.16
N CYS A 68 10.51 3.07 12.48
CA CYS A 68 9.98 3.11 11.12
C CYS A 68 10.98 3.75 10.16
N TRP A 69 10.97 3.32 8.91
CA TRP A 69 11.75 3.93 7.84
C TRP A 69 11.04 5.14 7.25
N LEU A 70 11.64 6.32 7.39
CA LEU A 70 11.16 7.56 6.80
C LEU A 70 12.14 8.04 5.71
N SER A 71 11.59 8.64 4.66
CA SER A 71 12.35 9.24 3.56
C SER A 71 11.53 10.37 2.94
N HIS A 72 11.47 11.52 3.64
CA HIS A 72 10.64 12.63 3.17
C HIS A 72 11.24 14.01 3.41
N THR A 73 10.87 14.93 2.51
CA THR A 73 11.16 16.37 2.59
C THR A 73 9.89 17.18 2.89
N TYR A 74 8.73 16.68 2.46
CA TYR A 74 7.41 17.25 2.71
C TYR A 74 6.66 16.40 3.70
N GLN A 75 5.76 17.03 4.46
CA GLN A 75 4.92 16.37 5.48
C GLN A 75 3.54 16.97 5.51
N VAL A 76 2.58 16.19 6.02
CA VAL A 76 1.25 16.70 6.34
C VAL A 76 1.35 17.56 7.59
N LYS A 77 0.95 18.84 7.48
CA LYS A 77 0.85 19.77 8.60
C LYS A 77 -0.53 19.75 9.24
N LYS A 78 -1.56 19.68 8.40
CA LYS A 78 -2.95 19.65 8.84
C LYS A 78 -3.69 18.56 8.08
N CYS A 79 -4.32 17.66 8.82
CA CYS A 79 -5.18 16.63 8.25
C CYS A 79 -6.39 17.25 7.54
N PRO A 80 -6.92 16.61 6.50
CA PRO A 80 -8.20 16.96 5.90
C PRO A 80 -9.36 16.88 6.90
N ALA A 81 -10.50 17.49 6.56
CA ALA A 81 -11.71 17.38 7.37
C ALA A 81 -12.14 15.89 7.52
N GLY A 82 -12.47 15.49 8.74
CA GLY A 82 -12.83 14.11 9.09
C GLY A 82 -11.66 13.17 9.28
N PHE A 83 -10.42 13.63 9.08
CA PHE A 83 -9.20 12.87 9.44
C PHE A 83 -8.65 13.36 10.79
N HIS A 84 -7.99 12.46 11.48
CA HIS A 84 -7.21 12.76 12.67
C HIS A 84 -5.82 12.12 12.61
N PRO A 85 -4.80 12.72 13.24
CA PRO A 85 -3.50 12.10 13.36
C PRO A 85 -3.58 10.88 14.29
N ILE A 86 -2.90 9.80 13.91
CA ILE A 86 -2.85 8.54 14.68
C ILE A 86 -1.42 8.16 15.06
N ALA A 87 -0.41 8.85 14.56
CA ALA A 87 0.99 8.70 14.97
C ALA A 87 1.79 9.96 14.65
N HIS A 88 2.87 10.17 15.41
CA HIS A 88 3.82 11.28 15.20
C HIS A 88 5.28 10.82 15.39
N SER A 89 6.22 11.62 14.89
CA SER A 89 7.64 11.58 15.27
C SER A 89 8.07 12.90 15.88
N THR A 90 9.32 12.99 16.31
CA THR A 90 9.86 14.24 16.87
C THR A 90 9.74 15.43 15.91
N ASN A 91 9.88 15.19 14.60
CA ASN A 91 9.89 16.26 13.59
C ASN A 91 8.69 16.21 12.63
N CYS A 92 7.90 15.13 12.68
CA CYS A 92 6.72 14.94 11.85
C CYS A 92 5.46 14.81 12.75
N PRO A 93 4.69 15.89 12.92
CA PRO A 93 3.53 15.89 13.82
C PRO A 93 2.39 15.00 13.34
N VAL A 94 2.37 14.63 12.06
CA VAL A 94 1.42 13.71 11.46
C VAL A 94 2.21 12.65 10.70
N ALA A 95 2.72 11.65 11.41
CA ALA A 95 3.40 10.50 10.80
C ALA A 95 2.42 9.44 10.30
N ALA A 96 1.17 9.45 10.80
CA ALA A 96 0.06 8.71 10.24
C ALA A 96 -1.26 9.44 10.53
N MET A 97 -2.25 9.24 9.66
CA MET A 97 -3.59 9.81 9.78
C MET A 97 -4.66 8.80 9.37
N ALA A 98 -5.85 8.92 9.93
CA ALA A 98 -6.99 8.05 9.68
C ALA A 98 -8.29 8.83 9.46
N ASN A 99 -9.14 8.29 8.60
CA ASN A 99 -10.57 8.55 8.52
C ASN A 99 -11.27 7.19 8.49
N ASP A 100 -11.69 6.71 9.66
CA ASP A 100 -12.24 5.36 9.82
C ASP A 100 -13.61 5.22 9.14
N ASP A 101 -14.43 6.28 9.14
CA ASP A 101 -15.74 6.27 8.49
C ASP A 101 -15.62 6.01 6.98
N LYS A 102 -14.62 6.62 6.34
CA LYS A 102 -14.34 6.44 4.91
C LYS A 102 -13.36 5.31 4.63
N ARG A 103 -12.75 4.73 5.65
CA ARG A 103 -11.68 3.72 5.55
C ARG A 103 -10.51 4.22 4.70
N ILE A 104 -10.11 5.49 4.90
CA ILE A 104 -8.98 6.11 4.22
C ILE A 104 -7.90 6.40 5.25
N TYR A 105 -6.70 5.90 4.99
CA TYR A 105 -5.55 5.96 5.89
C TYR A 105 -4.32 6.50 5.17
N GLY A 106 -3.40 7.06 5.94
CA GLY A 106 -2.13 7.50 5.42
C GLY A 106 -1.01 7.28 6.43
N VAL A 107 0.15 6.85 5.95
CA VAL A 107 1.39 6.73 6.74
C VAL A 107 2.52 7.44 6.02
N GLN A 108 3.30 8.25 6.73
CA GLN A 108 4.46 8.96 6.17
C GLN A 108 5.67 8.03 6.05
N PHE A 109 5.76 7.03 6.91
CA PHE A 109 6.81 6.00 6.87
C PHE A 109 6.48 4.91 5.83
N HIS A 110 7.47 4.07 5.58
CA HIS A 110 7.39 2.95 4.64
C HIS A 110 7.18 1.63 5.38
N PRO A 111 5.94 1.14 5.56
CA PRO A 111 5.68 -0.13 6.22
C PRO A 111 6.10 -1.34 5.38
N GLU A 112 6.25 -1.17 4.07
CA GLU A 112 6.58 -2.22 3.11
C GLU A 112 8.06 -2.63 3.13
N VAL A 113 8.94 -1.82 3.76
CA VAL A 113 10.36 -2.14 3.80
C VAL A 113 10.75 -2.85 5.10
N THR A 114 11.77 -3.71 5.03
CA THR A 114 12.27 -4.49 6.17
C THR A 114 12.88 -3.66 7.31
N HIS A 115 13.13 -2.37 7.06
CA HIS A 115 13.66 -1.43 8.05
C HIS A 115 12.59 -0.81 8.96
N SER A 116 11.31 -1.09 8.72
CA SER A 116 10.20 -0.74 9.61
C SER A 116 9.86 -1.97 10.45
N ASP A 117 10.16 -1.92 11.75
CA ASP A 117 10.14 -3.09 12.63
C ASP A 117 8.75 -3.74 12.71
N GLU A 118 7.68 -2.95 12.77
CA GLU A 118 6.29 -3.43 12.80
C GLU A 118 5.50 -3.10 11.52
N GLY A 119 6.23 -2.83 10.41
CA GLY A 119 5.59 -2.47 9.13
C GLY A 119 4.62 -3.53 8.62
N ARG A 120 4.94 -4.81 8.86
CA ARG A 120 4.05 -5.93 8.51
C ARG A 120 2.70 -5.85 9.23
N ALA A 121 2.67 -5.47 10.50
CA ALA A 121 1.43 -5.34 11.26
C ALA A 121 0.51 -4.25 10.66
N VAL A 122 1.07 -3.12 10.21
CA VAL A 122 0.31 -2.08 9.50
C VAL A 122 -0.36 -2.63 8.24
N ILE A 123 0.38 -3.40 7.43
CA ILE A 123 -0.15 -3.99 6.20
C ILE A 123 -1.23 -5.04 6.51
N GLU A 124 -0.99 -5.91 7.49
CA GLU A 124 -1.97 -6.92 7.93
C GLU A 124 -3.25 -6.28 8.46
N ASN A 125 -3.14 -5.22 9.27
CA ASN A 125 -4.30 -4.46 9.74
C ASN A 125 -5.08 -3.84 8.58
N PHE A 126 -4.40 -3.27 7.60
CA PHE A 126 -5.06 -2.71 6.42
C PHE A 126 -5.75 -3.79 5.59
N LEU A 127 -5.15 -4.96 5.40
CA LEU A 127 -5.80 -6.09 4.73
C LEU A 127 -7.06 -6.56 5.47
N ASN A 128 -7.03 -6.56 6.80
CA ASN A 128 -8.21 -6.85 7.62
C ASN A 128 -9.31 -5.79 7.44
N ILE A 129 -8.95 -4.50 7.40
CA ILE A 129 -9.87 -3.39 7.08
C ILE A 129 -10.48 -3.56 5.68
N CYS A 130 -9.72 -4.09 4.72
CA CYS A 130 -10.21 -4.43 3.38
C CYS A 130 -11.14 -5.64 3.36
N GLY A 131 -11.21 -6.43 4.43
CA GLY A 131 -11.95 -7.70 4.47
C GLY A 131 -11.26 -8.83 3.69
N CYS A 132 -9.94 -8.74 3.48
CA CYS A 132 -9.19 -9.80 2.82
C CYS A 132 -9.12 -11.05 3.70
N VAL A 133 -9.51 -12.18 3.15
CA VAL A 133 -9.58 -13.48 3.88
C VAL A 133 -8.35 -14.37 3.62
N GLY A 134 -7.38 -13.89 2.82
CA GLY A 134 -6.15 -14.63 2.53
C GLY A 134 -6.37 -15.90 1.68
N ASP A 135 -7.39 -15.91 0.85
CA ASP A 135 -7.76 -17.02 -0.02
C ASP A 135 -6.93 -17.12 -1.31
N TRP A 136 -6.09 -16.11 -1.57
CA TRP A 136 -5.17 -16.16 -2.70
C TRP A 136 -3.89 -16.93 -2.35
N SER A 137 -3.55 -17.91 -3.18
CA SER A 137 -2.27 -18.61 -3.11
C SER A 137 -1.69 -18.80 -4.51
N MET A 138 -0.36 -18.96 -4.62
CA MET A 138 0.30 -19.25 -5.91
C MET A 138 -0.19 -20.58 -6.51
N GLU A 139 -0.52 -21.55 -5.69
CA GLU A 139 -1.08 -22.84 -6.15
C GLU A 139 -2.46 -22.63 -6.77
N THR A 140 -3.36 -21.93 -6.08
CA THR A 140 -4.69 -21.59 -6.59
C THR A 140 -4.60 -20.74 -7.86
N TYR A 141 -3.69 -19.76 -7.91
CA TYR A 141 -3.44 -18.96 -9.11
C TYR A 141 -2.97 -19.82 -10.28
N ALA A 142 -2.02 -20.72 -10.06
CA ALA A 142 -1.52 -21.60 -11.12
C ALA A 142 -2.63 -22.52 -11.67
N GLN A 143 -3.49 -23.08 -10.80
CA GLN A 143 -4.62 -23.90 -11.22
C GLN A 143 -5.64 -23.10 -12.04
N THR A 144 -5.97 -21.87 -11.59
CA THR A 144 -6.85 -20.96 -12.31
C THR A 144 -6.26 -20.57 -13.66
N ALA A 145 -4.98 -20.24 -13.73
CA ALA A 145 -4.30 -19.91 -14.98
C ALA A 145 -4.31 -21.08 -15.97
N ILE A 146 -4.08 -22.32 -15.51
CA ILE A 146 -4.15 -23.52 -16.31
C ILE A 146 -5.57 -23.73 -16.86
N ALA A 147 -6.60 -23.55 -16.02
CA ALA A 147 -8.00 -23.68 -16.44
C ALA A 147 -8.35 -22.63 -17.49
N ASN A 148 -7.98 -21.37 -17.28
CA ASN A 148 -8.22 -20.29 -18.24
C ASN A 148 -7.50 -20.51 -19.57
N ILE A 149 -6.24 -20.98 -19.56
CA ILE A 149 -5.51 -21.32 -20.79
C ILE A 149 -6.24 -22.44 -21.55
N ARG A 150 -6.69 -23.46 -20.84
CA ARG A 150 -7.43 -24.57 -21.44
C ARG A 150 -8.74 -24.11 -22.07
N GLU A 151 -9.48 -23.22 -21.42
CA GLU A 151 -10.71 -22.63 -21.94
C GLU A 151 -10.46 -21.81 -23.21
N ILE A 152 -9.43 -20.95 -23.20
CA ILE A 152 -9.06 -20.08 -24.32
C ILE A 152 -8.59 -20.90 -25.53
N VAL A 153 -7.75 -21.90 -25.31
CA VAL A 153 -7.14 -22.71 -26.39
C VAL A 153 -8.14 -23.75 -26.94
N GLY A 154 -8.96 -24.32 -26.06
CA GLY A 154 -9.90 -25.39 -26.42
C GLY A 154 -9.22 -26.68 -26.87
N ASP A 155 -10.01 -27.69 -27.26
CA ASP A 155 -9.53 -29.04 -27.56
C ASP A 155 -8.72 -29.15 -28.87
N LYS A 156 -8.82 -28.16 -29.76
CA LYS A 156 -8.19 -28.17 -31.10
C LYS A 156 -7.23 -27.01 -31.33
N GLY A 157 -7.05 -26.15 -30.33
CA GLY A 157 -6.20 -24.98 -30.45
C GLY A 157 -4.71 -25.35 -30.45
N THR A 158 -3.91 -24.48 -31.08
CA THR A 158 -2.43 -24.59 -31.09
C THR A 158 -1.87 -23.34 -30.48
N VAL A 159 -0.86 -23.49 -29.61
CA VAL A 159 -0.16 -22.39 -28.98
C VAL A 159 1.26 -22.32 -29.50
N LEU A 160 1.68 -21.14 -29.95
CA LEU A 160 3.07 -20.84 -30.28
C LEU A 160 3.67 -19.97 -29.17
N LEU A 161 4.71 -20.44 -28.51
CA LEU A 161 5.43 -19.72 -27.46
C LEU A 161 6.87 -19.42 -27.88
N GLY A 162 7.26 -18.14 -27.85
CA GLY A 162 8.66 -17.73 -27.95
C GLY A 162 9.35 -17.92 -26.59
N LEU A 163 10.22 -18.93 -26.49
CA LEU A 163 10.93 -19.25 -25.25
C LEU A 163 12.31 -18.58 -25.24
N SER A 164 12.47 -17.53 -24.41
CA SER A 164 13.73 -16.79 -24.27
C SER A 164 14.74 -17.47 -23.31
N GLY A 165 14.30 -18.45 -22.53
CA GLY A 165 15.09 -19.09 -21.47
C GLY A 165 15.08 -18.33 -20.13
N GLY A 166 14.40 -17.18 -20.04
CA GLY A 166 14.17 -16.47 -18.77
C GLY A 166 13.07 -17.11 -17.93
N VAL A 167 12.94 -16.68 -16.68
CA VAL A 167 11.96 -17.22 -15.71
C VAL A 167 10.53 -17.09 -16.25
N ASP A 168 10.14 -15.94 -16.74
CA ASP A 168 8.77 -15.67 -17.18
C ASP A 168 8.33 -16.58 -18.33
N SER A 169 9.19 -16.70 -19.36
CA SER A 169 8.90 -17.58 -20.50
C SER A 169 8.88 -19.05 -20.12
N SER A 170 9.72 -19.47 -19.16
CA SER A 170 9.75 -20.85 -18.65
C SER A 170 8.50 -21.17 -17.83
N VAL A 171 8.02 -20.24 -16.99
CA VAL A 171 6.75 -20.37 -16.24
C VAL A 171 5.57 -20.43 -17.21
N ALA A 172 5.52 -19.54 -18.21
CA ALA A 172 4.48 -19.58 -19.24
C ALA A 172 4.47 -20.93 -19.99
N ALA A 173 5.64 -21.46 -20.38
CA ALA A 173 5.75 -22.78 -21.01
C ALA A 173 5.20 -23.90 -20.12
N ALA A 174 5.53 -23.88 -18.82
CA ALA A 174 5.07 -24.89 -17.86
C ALA A 174 3.54 -24.84 -17.66
N LEU A 175 2.95 -23.65 -17.58
CA LEU A 175 1.50 -23.47 -17.44
C LEU A 175 0.76 -23.94 -18.70
N ILE A 176 1.25 -23.57 -19.89
CA ILE A 176 0.69 -24.00 -21.17
C ILE A 176 0.77 -25.51 -21.29
N TYR A 177 1.94 -26.12 -21.03
CA TYR A 177 2.12 -27.57 -21.09
C TYR A 177 1.16 -28.35 -20.17
N LYS A 178 0.83 -27.79 -19.01
CA LYS A 178 -0.16 -28.40 -18.09
C LYS A 178 -1.60 -28.18 -18.53
N ALA A 179 -1.85 -27.19 -19.36
CA ALA A 179 -3.19 -26.84 -19.84
C ALA A 179 -3.63 -27.68 -21.05
N ILE A 180 -2.68 -28.03 -21.97
CA ILE A 180 -2.94 -28.67 -23.25
C ILE A 180 -2.14 -29.92 -23.48
#